data_4eabb8e0b9df689d6c0451180b2d8b0c
#
_entry.id   4eabb8e0b9df689d6c0451180b2d8b0c
#
_cell.length_a   1.000
_cell.length_b   1.000
_cell.length_c   1.000
_cell.angle_alpha   90.00
_cell.angle_beta   90.00
_cell.angle_gamma   90.00
#
_symmetry.space_group_name_H-M   'P 1'
#
loop_
_entity.id
_entity.type
_entity.pdbx_description
1 polymer ?
#
loop_
_entity_poly.entity_id
_entity_poly.type
_entity_poly.pdbx_seq_one_letter_code
_entity_poly.pdbx_strand_id
1 'polypeptide(L)'
;MRLLSFFAASILPLLSVSAIAAPASSTDATQLTKSHTAYTFPNKFHQCKKTLNYNVYFKGSKIGHYQRRIIWNGKQADVYTTAEADVLITKSKMNMHSKLRWSDENQRFQTDSFQRTIRGLMAGNVSATFGKDGRSSTVIEDGKTQKYAEDLMPIVDGDTIGSQMRLDLIEGKKNFDFIMQNSDETSHYYFTVAGTEKIETNFGTLNAIRVNQTRKSDRQLSLWFAPSLDYQLVKATYHRKIIDLKAVLMSQKMDCPPKQLFK
;
A
#
# COMPACT_ATOMS: atom_id res chain seq x y z
N MET A 1 -10.67 21.67 -4.09
CA MET A 1 -10.35 20.91 -5.32
C MET A 1 -9.05 20.13 -5.11
N ARG A 2 -9.11 18.93 -4.51
CA ARG A 2 -7.95 18.09 -4.12
C ARG A 2 -7.93 16.83 -4.99
N LEU A 3 -7.43 16.93 -6.23
CA LEU A 3 -7.66 15.93 -7.26
C LEU A 3 -6.52 14.92 -7.52
N LEU A 4 -5.33 15.11 -6.96
CA LEU A 4 -4.14 14.35 -7.36
C LEU A 4 -3.37 13.60 -6.25
N SER A 5 -3.86 13.60 -5.02
CA SER A 5 -3.24 12.80 -3.93
C SER A 5 -3.45 11.28 -4.06
N PHE A 6 -4.06 10.82 -5.15
CA PHE A 6 -4.65 9.49 -5.25
C PHE A 6 -3.71 8.34 -5.58
N PHE A 7 -2.54 8.61 -6.13
CA PHE A 7 -1.56 7.55 -6.40
C PHE A 7 -0.60 7.28 -5.25
N ALA A 8 -0.57 8.17 -4.27
CA ALA A 8 0.12 7.95 -3.02
C ALA A 8 -0.91 7.90 -1.90
N ALA A 9 -1.65 6.80 -1.81
CA ALA A 9 -2.46 6.39 -0.67
C ALA A 9 -3.04 7.54 0.20
N SER A 10 -3.77 8.49 -0.40
CA SER A 10 -4.47 9.54 0.34
C SER A 10 -5.82 9.76 -0.30
N ILE A 11 -6.83 9.08 0.18
CA ILE A 11 -8.22 9.30 -0.20
C ILE A 11 -8.90 10.00 0.95
N LEU A 12 -9.28 11.21 0.69
CA LEU A 12 -9.87 12.21 1.57
C LEU A 12 -11.25 11.91 2.14
N PRO A 13 -11.61 12.71 3.18
CA PRO A 13 -12.66 12.40 4.14
C PRO A 13 -14.04 12.94 3.74
N LEU A 14 -14.96 12.60 4.56
CA LEU A 14 -16.16 13.25 5.12
C LEU A 14 -17.39 12.35 5.06
N LEU A 15 -17.83 11.94 6.17
CA LEU A 15 -18.99 12.36 6.95
C LEU A 15 -19.19 11.37 8.11
N SER A 16 -19.20 11.91 9.30
CA SER A 16 -19.56 11.27 10.54
C SER A 16 -21.01 10.80 10.54
N VAL A 17 -21.22 9.52 10.86
CA VAL A 17 -22.50 9.02 11.38
C VAL A 17 -22.18 8.17 12.60
N SER A 18 -22.70 8.61 13.73
CA SER A 18 -22.64 7.96 15.04
C SER A 18 -23.31 6.59 14.99
N ALA A 19 -22.66 5.55 15.43
CA ALA A 19 -23.23 4.23 15.62
C ALA A 19 -23.29 3.89 17.11
N ILE A 20 -24.47 3.49 17.51
CA ILE A 20 -24.92 3.07 18.85
C ILE A 20 -24.27 1.73 19.20
N ALA A 21 -23.75 1.63 20.42
CA ALA A 21 -23.20 0.40 20.99
C ALA A 21 -24.29 -0.59 21.40
N ALA A 22 -24.06 -1.89 21.15
CA ALA A 22 -24.79 -3.00 21.75
C ALA A 22 -23.81 -3.92 22.51
N PRO A 23 -24.25 -4.60 23.60
CA PRO A 23 -23.38 -5.12 24.64
C PRO A 23 -22.76 -6.49 24.33
N ALA A 24 -21.60 -6.71 24.94
CA ALA A 24 -20.81 -7.93 24.87
C ALA A 24 -21.46 -9.13 25.59
N SER A 25 -21.40 -10.28 24.96
CA SER A 25 -21.63 -11.60 25.56
C SER A 25 -20.28 -12.31 25.71
N SER A 26 -19.96 -12.68 26.94
CA SER A 26 -18.78 -13.46 27.32
C SER A 26 -18.99 -14.93 26.96
N THR A 27 -18.01 -15.56 26.28
CA THR A 27 -17.91 -17.01 26.22
C THR A 27 -16.47 -17.48 26.31
N ASP A 28 -16.26 -18.49 27.12
CA ASP A 28 -15.07 -19.16 27.59
C ASP A 28 -13.90 -19.31 26.59
N ALA A 29 -12.72 -18.95 27.08
CA ALA A 29 -11.44 -19.19 26.40
C ALA A 29 -10.87 -20.56 26.78
N THR A 30 -11.03 -21.55 25.94
CA THR A 30 -10.23 -22.78 25.98
C THR A 30 -8.87 -22.48 25.39
N GLN A 31 -7.83 -22.44 26.24
CA GLN A 31 -6.44 -22.29 25.84
C GLN A 31 -5.97 -23.48 25.01
N LEU A 32 -5.87 -23.29 23.71
CA LEU A 32 -5.06 -24.13 22.83
C LEU A 32 -3.65 -23.53 22.79
N THR A 33 -2.74 -24.14 23.56
CA THR A 33 -1.30 -23.88 23.44
C THR A 33 -0.81 -24.30 22.06
N LYS A 34 -0.83 -23.38 21.09
CA LYS A 34 -0.11 -23.54 19.84
C LYS A 34 1.39 -23.32 20.10
N SER A 35 2.17 -24.37 19.90
CA SER A 35 3.62 -24.29 19.76
C SER A 35 3.98 -23.19 18.74
N HIS A 36 4.47 -22.05 19.23
CA HIS A 36 5.03 -21.02 18.38
C HIS A 36 6.40 -21.47 17.89
N THR A 37 6.46 -22.13 16.75
CA THR A 37 7.68 -22.13 15.95
C THR A 37 7.99 -20.68 15.60
N ALA A 38 9.16 -20.19 16.03
CA ALA A 38 9.62 -18.84 15.72
C ALA A 38 9.60 -18.65 14.20
N TYR A 39 8.64 -17.86 13.71
CA TYR A 39 8.51 -17.53 12.29
C TYR A 39 9.69 -16.63 11.93
N THR A 40 10.65 -17.16 11.24
CA THR A 40 11.69 -16.37 10.57
C THR A 40 11.03 -15.56 9.45
N PHE A 41 11.63 -14.41 9.10
CA PHE A 41 11.23 -13.59 7.96
C PHE A 41 10.82 -14.49 6.78
N PRO A 42 9.64 -14.30 6.15
CA PRO A 42 9.07 -15.27 5.23
C PRO A 42 10.04 -15.68 4.12
N ASN A 43 10.47 -16.93 4.09
CA ASN A 43 11.43 -17.46 3.11
C ASN A 43 10.95 -17.32 1.64
N LYS A 44 9.66 -17.12 1.42
CA LYS A 44 9.05 -16.91 0.10
C LYS A 44 9.03 -15.46 -0.35
N PHE A 45 9.32 -14.50 0.53
CA PHE A 45 9.27 -13.09 0.20
C PHE A 45 10.66 -12.62 -0.29
N HIS A 46 10.76 -12.33 -1.59
CA HIS A 46 12.02 -11.91 -2.19
C HIS A 46 12.47 -10.54 -1.70
N GLN A 47 13.68 -10.46 -1.18
CA GLN A 47 14.37 -9.23 -0.78
C GLN A 47 15.20 -8.61 -1.92
N CYS A 48 14.81 -8.85 -3.16
CA CYS A 48 15.47 -8.25 -4.30
C CYS A 48 15.28 -6.73 -4.32
N LYS A 49 16.32 -6.01 -4.69
CA LYS A 49 16.18 -4.61 -5.06
C LYS A 49 15.34 -4.53 -6.33
N LYS A 50 14.28 -3.74 -6.30
CA LYS A 50 13.34 -3.62 -7.42
C LYS A 50 13.23 -2.17 -7.89
N THR A 51 13.16 -2.00 -9.21
CA THR A 51 12.74 -0.74 -9.84
C THR A 51 11.57 -1.06 -10.77
N LEU A 52 10.45 -0.41 -10.53
CA LEU A 52 9.17 -0.65 -11.19
C LEU A 52 8.72 0.67 -11.84
N ASN A 53 8.43 0.64 -13.14
CA ASN A 53 7.97 1.83 -13.86
C ASN A 53 6.54 1.61 -14.34
N TYR A 54 5.67 2.57 -14.07
CA TYR A 54 4.26 2.53 -14.44
C TYR A 54 3.91 3.73 -15.32
N ASN A 55 3.04 3.53 -16.29
CA ASN A 55 2.31 4.61 -16.93
C ASN A 55 1.01 4.88 -16.17
N VAL A 56 0.64 6.16 -16.10
CA VAL A 56 -0.57 6.65 -15.45
C VAL A 56 -1.50 7.22 -16.50
N TYR A 57 -2.77 6.84 -16.41
CA TYR A 57 -3.82 7.26 -17.35
C TYR A 57 -4.98 7.89 -16.57
N PHE A 58 -5.58 8.89 -17.16
CA PHE A 58 -6.83 9.50 -16.71
C PHE A 58 -7.83 9.43 -17.86
N LYS A 59 -9.00 8.80 -17.64
CA LYS A 59 -10.03 8.57 -18.67
C LYS A 59 -9.46 8.03 -19.99
N GLY A 60 -8.55 7.07 -19.88
CA GLY A 60 -7.91 6.43 -21.04
C GLY A 60 -6.71 7.15 -21.62
N SER A 61 -6.53 8.45 -21.40
CA SER A 61 -5.38 9.22 -21.88
C SER A 61 -4.20 9.11 -20.92
N LYS A 62 -3.01 8.85 -21.46
CA LYS A 62 -1.78 8.85 -20.66
C LYS A 62 -1.50 10.27 -20.15
N ILE A 63 -1.41 10.44 -18.84
CA ILE A 63 -1.14 11.72 -18.19
C ILE A 63 0.23 11.77 -17.49
N GLY A 64 0.93 10.65 -17.37
CA GLY A 64 2.20 10.66 -16.66
C GLY A 64 2.80 9.30 -16.46
N HIS A 65 3.77 9.27 -15.58
CA HIS A 65 4.48 8.06 -15.17
C HIS A 65 4.76 8.09 -13.67
N TYR A 66 5.06 6.90 -13.16
CA TYR A 66 5.33 6.65 -11.76
C TYR A 66 6.44 5.60 -11.67
N GLN A 67 7.48 5.87 -10.89
CA GLN A 67 8.54 4.93 -10.62
C GLN A 67 8.58 4.60 -9.14
N ARG A 68 8.76 3.33 -8.83
CA ARG A 68 8.94 2.84 -7.46
C ARG A 68 10.20 2.02 -7.37
N ARG A 69 11.09 2.37 -6.44
CA ARG A 69 12.32 1.66 -6.15
C ARG A 69 12.29 1.14 -4.73
N ILE A 70 12.44 -0.17 -4.57
CA ILE A 70 12.42 -0.88 -3.28
C ILE A 70 13.81 -1.42 -3.02
N ILE A 71 14.39 -1.12 -1.87
CA ILE A 71 15.72 -1.55 -1.45
C ILE A 71 15.60 -2.21 -0.08
N TRP A 72 15.87 -3.50 -0.03
CA TRP A 72 15.86 -4.27 1.20
C TRP A 72 17.23 -4.27 1.88
N ASN A 73 17.24 -4.18 3.19
CA ASN A 73 18.38 -4.38 4.07
C ASN A 73 17.95 -5.24 5.27
N GLY A 74 18.14 -6.55 5.18
CA GLY A 74 17.62 -7.49 6.16
C GLY A 74 16.09 -7.38 6.29
N LYS A 75 15.60 -7.11 7.48
CA LYS A 75 14.17 -6.98 7.79
C LYS A 75 13.58 -5.59 7.47
N GLN A 76 14.38 -4.66 6.99
CA GLN A 76 13.96 -3.29 6.68
C GLN A 76 13.98 -3.05 5.17
N ALA A 77 13.17 -2.13 4.71
CA ALA A 77 13.23 -1.63 3.34
C ALA A 77 13.02 -0.12 3.28
N ASP A 78 13.75 0.48 2.34
CA ASP A 78 13.51 1.83 1.85
C ASP A 78 12.75 1.75 0.53
N VAL A 79 11.64 2.48 0.44
CA VAL A 79 10.82 2.59 -0.77
C VAL A 79 10.83 4.04 -1.24
N TYR A 80 11.43 4.27 -2.40
CA TYR A 80 11.46 5.57 -3.06
C TYR A 80 10.44 5.57 -4.20
N THR A 81 9.56 6.54 -4.20
CA THR A 81 8.54 6.73 -5.21
C THR A 81 8.67 8.10 -5.83
N THR A 82 8.74 8.17 -7.15
CA THR A 82 8.67 9.40 -7.93
C THR A 82 7.52 9.32 -8.92
N ALA A 83 6.76 10.39 -9.07
CA ALA A 83 5.70 10.47 -10.07
C ALA A 83 5.74 11.83 -10.75
N GLU A 84 5.46 11.84 -12.04
CA GLU A 84 5.19 13.05 -12.81
C GLU A 84 3.87 12.86 -13.57
N ALA A 85 3.03 13.87 -13.52
CA ALA A 85 1.76 13.89 -14.23
C ALA A 85 1.47 15.27 -14.81
N ASP A 86 1.04 15.28 -16.06
CA ASP A 86 0.53 16.47 -16.72
C ASP A 86 -1.00 16.51 -16.50
N VAL A 87 -1.43 17.45 -15.65
CA VAL A 87 -2.85 17.61 -15.32
C VAL A 87 -3.32 18.94 -15.82
N LEU A 88 -4.15 18.91 -16.84
CA LEU A 88 -4.60 20.07 -17.58
C LEU A 88 -3.39 20.80 -18.21
N ILE A 89 -3.05 21.99 -17.68
CA ILE A 89 -1.94 22.83 -18.15
C ILE A 89 -0.77 22.86 -17.17
N THR A 90 -0.84 22.09 -16.07
CA THR A 90 0.16 22.14 -14.98
C THR A 90 0.81 20.79 -14.79
N LYS A 91 2.15 20.78 -14.79
CA LYS A 91 2.94 19.61 -14.37
C LYS A 91 2.96 19.49 -12.87
N SER A 92 2.69 18.29 -12.40
CA SER A 92 2.84 17.93 -11.00
C SER A 92 3.91 16.87 -10.85
N LYS A 93 4.78 17.06 -9.84
CA LYS A 93 5.83 16.12 -9.48
C LYS A 93 5.65 15.71 -8.02
N MET A 94 5.80 14.43 -7.76
CA MET A 94 5.78 13.87 -6.41
C MET A 94 7.05 13.08 -6.15
N ASN A 95 7.63 13.28 -4.98
CA ASN A 95 8.66 12.43 -4.41
C ASN A 95 8.15 11.91 -3.07
N MET A 96 8.29 10.61 -2.84
CA MET A 96 7.96 9.98 -1.57
C MET A 96 9.07 9.01 -1.19
N HIS A 97 9.35 8.95 0.12
CA HIS A 97 10.25 7.98 0.72
C HIS A 97 9.56 7.37 1.92
N SER A 98 9.40 6.06 1.91
CA SER A 98 8.85 5.27 3.01
C SER A 98 9.92 4.34 3.55
N LYS A 99 9.95 4.18 4.88
CA LYS A 99 10.74 3.16 5.57
C LYS A 99 9.78 2.17 6.22
N LEU A 100 9.98 0.91 5.93
CA LEU A 100 9.19 -0.16 6.49
C LEU A 100 10.10 -1.26 7.05
N ARG A 101 9.59 -2.02 8.01
CA ARG A 101 10.29 -3.16 8.61
C ARG A 101 9.35 -4.35 8.81
N TRP A 102 9.93 -5.52 8.88
CA TRP A 102 9.22 -6.70 9.37
C TRP A 102 9.19 -6.71 10.90
N SER A 103 8.02 -6.94 11.49
CA SER A 103 7.84 -7.16 12.91
C SER A 103 7.66 -8.65 13.20
N ASP A 104 8.60 -9.24 13.92
CA ASP A 104 8.48 -10.64 14.35
C ASP A 104 7.36 -10.84 15.36
N GLU A 105 7.08 -9.83 16.17
CA GLU A 105 5.99 -9.86 17.16
C GLU A 105 4.61 -9.88 16.48
N ASN A 106 4.42 -8.98 15.52
CA ASN A 106 3.14 -8.84 14.83
C ASN A 106 3.03 -9.72 13.59
N GLN A 107 4.11 -10.43 13.18
CA GLN A 107 4.19 -11.27 11.98
C GLN A 107 3.70 -10.54 10.71
N ARG A 108 4.07 -9.26 10.59
CA ARG A 108 3.66 -8.38 9.49
C ARG A 108 4.63 -7.22 9.29
N PHE A 109 4.53 -6.58 8.12
CA PHE A 109 5.24 -5.34 7.86
C PHE A 109 4.60 -4.18 8.64
N GLN A 110 5.47 -3.31 9.15
CA GLN A 110 5.12 -2.06 9.82
C GLN A 110 5.84 -0.90 9.13
N THR A 111 5.24 0.28 9.20
CA THR A 111 5.87 1.52 8.76
C THR A 111 6.69 2.13 9.90
N ASP A 112 7.92 2.56 9.61
CA ASP A 112 8.71 3.37 10.53
C ASP A 112 8.50 4.86 10.28
N SER A 113 8.51 5.26 9.00
CA SER A 113 8.25 6.65 8.59
C SER A 113 7.91 6.76 7.11
N PHE A 114 7.26 7.83 6.74
CA PHE A 114 7.22 8.28 5.36
C PHE A 114 7.39 9.81 5.24
N GLN A 115 7.86 10.24 4.08
CA GLN A 115 7.94 11.65 3.69
C GLN A 115 7.43 11.77 2.26
N ARG A 116 6.60 12.77 1.98
CA ARG A 116 6.07 13.06 0.65
C ARG A 116 6.13 14.56 0.38
N THR A 117 6.70 14.91 -0.77
CA THR A 117 6.69 16.27 -1.31
C THR A 117 5.99 16.28 -2.65
N ILE A 118 5.02 17.16 -2.83
CA ILE A 118 4.34 17.41 -4.10
C ILE A 118 4.67 18.83 -4.53
N ARG A 119 5.02 19.01 -5.81
CA ARG A 119 5.23 20.30 -6.46
C ARG A 119 4.30 20.46 -7.64
N GLY A 120 3.92 21.67 -7.97
CA GLY A 120 2.95 21.99 -9.03
C GLY A 120 1.53 22.03 -8.49
N LEU A 121 0.57 21.45 -9.21
CA LEU A 121 -0.80 21.42 -8.76
C LEU A 121 -0.90 20.59 -7.46
N MET A 122 -1.49 21.18 -6.41
CA MET A 122 -1.62 20.60 -5.07
C MET A 122 -0.28 20.40 -4.35
N ALA A 123 0.63 21.37 -4.47
CA ALA A 123 1.87 21.37 -3.73
C ALA A 123 1.63 21.22 -2.22
N GLY A 124 2.51 20.48 -1.55
CA GLY A 124 2.46 20.24 -0.11
C GLY A 124 3.54 19.28 0.34
N ASN A 125 3.85 19.33 1.62
CA ASN A 125 4.80 18.44 2.27
C ASN A 125 4.11 17.71 3.41
N VAL A 126 4.29 16.40 3.45
CA VAL A 126 3.78 15.55 4.53
C VAL A 126 4.91 14.65 4.99
N SER A 127 5.08 14.54 6.30
CA SER A 127 5.93 13.52 6.91
C SER A 127 5.19 12.85 8.05
N ALA A 128 5.47 11.57 8.26
CA ALA A 128 4.94 10.82 9.39
C ALA A 128 6.00 9.91 10.00
N THR A 129 5.95 9.77 11.32
CA THR A 129 6.70 8.78 12.10
C THR A 129 5.72 7.90 12.86
N PHE A 130 6.08 6.62 13.02
CA PHE A 130 5.21 5.62 13.65
C PHE A 130 5.85 5.07 14.93
N GLY A 131 5.02 4.74 15.91
CA GLY A 131 5.46 4.08 17.14
C GLY A 131 6.09 2.71 16.87
N LYS A 132 6.89 2.20 17.82
CA LYS A 132 7.54 0.89 17.68
C LYS A 132 6.56 -0.27 17.55
N ASP A 133 5.40 -0.18 18.19
CA ASP A 133 4.30 -1.13 18.09
C ASP A 133 3.43 -0.92 16.84
N GLY A 134 3.64 0.19 16.10
CA GLY A 134 2.87 0.63 14.95
C GLY A 134 1.49 1.24 15.31
N ARG A 135 1.10 1.30 16.59
CA ARG A 135 -0.24 1.72 17.00
C ARG A 135 -0.42 3.22 17.11
N SER A 136 0.62 3.98 16.94
CA SER A 136 0.58 5.44 16.96
C SER A 136 1.35 6.04 15.80
N SER A 137 0.93 7.22 15.37
CA SER A 137 1.65 8.01 14.38
C SER A 137 1.63 9.49 14.73
N THR A 138 2.68 10.19 14.33
CA THR A 138 2.77 11.64 14.37
C THR A 138 2.97 12.14 12.95
N VAL A 139 2.03 12.92 12.45
CA VAL A 139 2.03 13.46 11.09
C VAL A 139 2.32 14.97 11.15
N ILE A 140 3.18 15.44 10.27
CA ILE A 140 3.42 16.85 10.04
C ILE A 140 3.02 17.14 8.59
N GLU A 141 1.97 17.95 8.41
CA GLU A 141 1.49 18.42 7.11
C GLU A 141 1.63 19.93 7.05
N ASP A 142 2.47 20.43 6.15
CA ASP A 142 2.75 21.86 5.95
C ASP A 142 3.01 22.62 7.28
N GLY A 143 3.81 21.99 8.17
CA GLY A 143 4.20 22.54 9.47
C GLY A 143 3.20 22.30 10.62
N LYS A 144 2.02 21.73 10.35
CA LYS A 144 1.03 21.39 11.39
C LYS A 144 1.23 19.96 11.84
N THR A 145 1.36 19.76 13.15
CA THR A 145 1.54 18.44 13.77
C THR A 145 0.20 17.88 14.25
N GLN A 146 -0.07 16.63 13.91
CA GLN A 146 -1.22 15.84 14.37
C GLN A 146 -0.74 14.48 14.86
N LYS A 147 -1.41 13.93 15.86
CA LYS A 147 -1.12 12.60 16.43
C LYS A 147 -2.35 11.71 16.30
N TYR A 148 -2.09 10.45 15.95
CA TYR A 148 -3.12 9.43 15.78
C TYR A 148 -2.75 8.21 16.61
N ALA A 149 -3.76 7.49 17.09
CA ALA A 149 -3.61 6.23 17.80
C ALA A 149 -4.71 5.26 17.39
N GLU A 150 -4.39 3.98 17.34
CA GLU A 150 -5.28 2.89 16.96
C GLU A 150 -5.05 1.67 17.83
N ASP A 151 -6.11 1.15 18.42
CA ASP A 151 -6.01 -0.02 19.32
C ASP A 151 -6.21 -1.34 18.56
N LEU A 152 -6.85 -1.31 17.39
CA LEU A 152 -7.25 -2.49 16.66
C LEU A 152 -6.07 -3.20 15.98
N MET A 153 -5.26 -2.44 15.23
CA MET A 153 -4.10 -2.97 14.49
C MET A 153 -3.09 -1.85 14.20
N PRO A 154 -1.86 -2.19 13.76
CA PRO A 154 -0.88 -1.17 13.38
C PRO A 154 -1.36 -0.25 12.26
N ILE A 155 -1.10 1.04 12.43
CA ILE A 155 -1.24 2.07 11.40
C ILE A 155 -0.06 1.91 10.44
N VAL A 156 -0.34 1.89 9.13
CA VAL A 156 0.68 1.73 8.09
C VAL A 156 0.51 2.74 6.96
N ASP A 157 1.55 2.91 6.15
CA ASP A 157 1.47 3.70 4.92
C ASP A 157 1.12 2.82 3.70
N GLY A 158 0.90 3.45 2.55
CA GLY A 158 0.54 2.74 1.33
C GLY A 158 1.63 1.81 0.78
N ASP A 159 2.91 2.12 1.02
CA ASP A 159 4.02 1.29 0.57
C ASP A 159 4.15 0.01 1.42
N THR A 160 3.90 0.13 2.71
CA THR A 160 3.79 -1.02 3.64
C THR A 160 2.60 -1.89 3.28
N ILE A 161 1.42 -1.30 2.98
CA ILE A 161 0.24 -2.04 2.50
C ILE A 161 0.58 -2.85 1.25
N GLY A 162 1.23 -2.24 0.27
CA GLY A 162 1.62 -2.92 -0.96
C GLY A 162 2.55 -4.12 -0.73
N SER A 163 3.49 -4.00 0.22
CA SER A 163 4.40 -5.08 0.59
C SER A 163 3.68 -6.19 1.36
N GLN A 164 2.81 -5.83 2.32
CA GLN A 164 2.04 -6.79 3.10
C GLN A 164 1.03 -7.54 2.23
N MET A 165 0.30 -6.84 1.37
CA MET A 165 -0.67 -7.46 0.46
C MET A 165 -0.01 -8.47 -0.48
N ARG A 166 1.20 -8.15 -0.98
CA ARG A 166 1.98 -9.09 -1.78
C ARG A 166 2.33 -10.35 -0.98
N LEU A 167 2.78 -10.22 0.27
CA LEU A 167 3.06 -11.36 1.15
C LEU A 167 1.79 -12.17 1.42
N ASP A 168 0.70 -11.53 1.77
CA ASP A 168 -0.58 -12.17 2.05
C ASP A 168 -1.11 -12.97 0.84
N LEU A 169 -0.89 -12.47 -0.38
CA LEU A 169 -1.21 -13.19 -1.62
C LEU A 169 -0.29 -14.40 -1.85
N ILE A 170 1.00 -14.31 -1.54
CA ILE A 170 1.96 -15.43 -1.59
C ILE A 170 1.53 -16.53 -0.60
N GLU A 171 0.99 -16.15 0.56
CA GLU A 171 0.47 -17.05 1.58
C GLU A 171 -0.95 -17.57 1.27
N GLY A 172 -1.55 -17.12 0.17
CA GLY A 172 -2.87 -17.58 -0.29
C GLY A 172 -4.05 -16.96 0.44
N LYS A 173 -3.85 -15.90 1.22
CA LYS A 173 -4.94 -15.18 1.89
C LYS A 173 -5.89 -14.57 0.86
N LYS A 174 -7.16 -14.46 1.23
CA LYS A 174 -8.23 -13.97 0.35
C LYS A 174 -8.82 -12.62 0.80
N ASN A 175 -8.65 -12.29 2.06
CA ASN A 175 -9.15 -11.05 2.66
C ASN A 175 -8.01 -10.36 3.38
N PHE A 176 -7.95 -9.04 3.25
CA PHE A 176 -6.93 -8.19 3.88
C PHE A 176 -7.60 -6.96 4.45
N ASP A 177 -7.08 -6.48 5.56
CA ASP A 177 -7.47 -5.18 6.08
C ASP A 177 -6.27 -4.43 6.68
N PHE A 178 -6.35 -3.11 6.60
CA PHE A 178 -5.27 -2.21 6.99
C PHE A 178 -5.83 -0.91 7.54
N ILE A 179 -5.24 -0.40 8.61
CA ILE A 179 -5.43 0.99 9.00
C ILE A 179 -4.31 1.80 8.35
N MET A 180 -4.69 2.66 7.41
CA MET A 180 -3.75 3.46 6.64
C MET A 180 -3.71 4.89 7.15
N GLN A 181 -2.48 5.41 7.38
CA GLN A 181 -2.25 6.82 7.61
C GLN A 181 -2.35 7.60 6.30
N ASN A 182 -3.31 8.50 6.23
CA ASN A 182 -3.38 9.57 5.24
C ASN A 182 -2.65 10.82 5.78
N SER A 183 -2.69 11.94 5.05
CA SER A 183 -2.09 13.19 5.52
C SER A 183 -2.79 13.77 6.75
N ASP A 184 -4.09 13.58 6.88
CA ASP A 184 -4.97 14.26 7.84
C ASP A 184 -5.90 13.32 8.63
N GLU A 185 -5.82 11.99 8.40
CA GLU A 185 -6.62 10.99 9.10
C GLU A 185 -6.00 9.60 9.04
N THR A 186 -6.45 8.68 9.90
CA THR A 186 -6.36 7.24 9.69
C THR A 186 -7.65 6.72 9.05
N SER A 187 -7.53 5.70 8.21
CA SER A 187 -8.70 5.09 7.57
C SER A 187 -8.56 3.58 7.51
N HIS A 188 -9.62 2.84 7.84
CA HIS A 188 -9.66 1.38 7.72
C HIS A 188 -10.05 0.98 6.29
N TYR A 189 -9.18 0.22 5.65
CA TYR A 189 -9.33 -0.30 4.30
C TYR A 189 -9.50 -1.80 4.32
N TYR A 190 -10.46 -2.30 3.57
CA TYR A 190 -10.75 -3.70 3.42
C TYR A 190 -10.60 -4.11 1.96
N PHE A 191 -9.96 -5.26 1.72
CA PHE A 191 -9.72 -5.80 0.40
C PHE A 191 -10.09 -7.27 0.35
N THR A 192 -10.59 -7.71 -0.81
CA THR A 192 -10.95 -9.11 -1.04
C THR A 192 -10.45 -9.55 -2.42
N VAL A 193 -9.90 -10.76 -2.48
CA VAL A 193 -9.55 -11.41 -3.76
C VAL A 193 -10.83 -11.72 -4.52
N ALA A 194 -10.98 -11.09 -5.69
CA ALA A 194 -12.15 -11.29 -6.56
C ALA A 194 -11.99 -12.47 -7.54
N GLY A 195 -10.78 -12.98 -7.69
CA GLY A 195 -10.48 -14.11 -8.59
C GLY A 195 -9.19 -13.89 -9.37
N THR A 196 -8.95 -14.77 -10.34
CA THR A 196 -7.82 -14.67 -11.27
C THR A 196 -8.37 -14.49 -12.68
N GLU A 197 -7.80 -13.57 -13.43
CA GLU A 197 -8.18 -13.30 -14.82
C GLU A 197 -6.96 -13.07 -15.70
N LYS A 198 -7.11 -13.33 -17.00
CA LYS A 198 -6.09 -13.01 -18.00
C LYS A 198 -6.15 -11.52 -18.32
N ILE A 199 -5.00 -10.85 -18.27
CA ILE A 199 -4.87 -9.44 -18.64
C ILE A 199 -3.73 -9.26 -19.63
N GLU A 200 -3.91 -8.38 -20.58
CA GLU A 200 -2.85 -7.95 -21.50
C GLU A 200 -1.96 -6.93 -20.82
N THR A 201 -0.65 -7.14 -20.91
CA THR A 201 0.39 -6.29 -20.31
C THR A 201 1.57 -6.11 -21.25
N ASN A 202 2.51 -5.23 -20.91
CA ASN A 202 3.80 -5.12 -21.60
C ASN A 202 4.68 -6.40 -21.49
N PHE A 203 4.30 -7.33 -20.63
CA PHE A 203 5.00 -8.62 -20.44
C PHE A 203 4.26 -9.78 -21.14
N GLY A 204 3.32 -9.46 -22.04
CA GLY A 204 2.40 -10.41 -22.66
C GLY A 204 1.12 -10.61 -21.84
N THR A 205 0.36 -11.64 -22.19
CA THR A 205 -0.84 -12.05 -21.47
C THR A 205 -0.46 -12.73 -20.16
N LEU A 206 -0.89 -12.18 -19.05
CA LEU A 206 -0.61 -12.70 -17.70
C LEU A 206 -1.89 -13.15 -17.00
N ASN A 207 -1.80 -14.24 -16.24
CA ASN A 207 -2.80 -14.56 -15.22
C ASN A 207 -2.56 -13.67 -14.01
N ALA A 208 -3.50 -12.80 -13.68
CA ALA A 208 -3.37 -11.86 -12.58
C ALA A 208 -4.49 -12.06 -11.55
N ILE A 209 -4.12 -12.04 -10.28
CA ILE A 209 -5.05 -12.08 -9.16
C ILE A 209 -5.63 -10.68 -9.01
N ARG A 210 -6.94 -10.54 -9.15
CA ARG A 210 -7.66 -9.29 -8.90
C ARG A 210 -8.06 -9.18 -7.45
N VAL A 211 -7.70 -8.06 -6.83
CA VAL A 211 -8.05 -7.68 -5.46
C VAL A 211 -8.86 -6.40 -5.51
N ASN A 212 -10.04 -6.41 -4.92
CA ASN A 212 -10.91 -5.25 -4.88
C ASN A 212 -10.96 -4.67 -3.48
N GLN A 213 -10.92 -3.36 -3.37
CA GLN A 213 -11.32 -2.66 -2.15
C GLN A 213 -12.82 -2.86 -1.92
N THR A 214 -13.19 -3.16 -0.67
CA THR A 214 -14.58 -3.33 -0.25
C THR A 214 -14.96 -2.33 0.82
N ARG A 215 -16.25 -2.29 1.20
CA ARG A 215 -16.80 -1.42 2.26
C ARG A 215 -16.61 0.09 2.02
N LYS A 216 -16.49 0.52 0.74
CA LYS A 216 -16.48 1.93 0.32
C LYS A 216 -17.41 2.05 -0.88
N SER A 217 -18.61 2.59 -0.69
CA SER A 217 -19.62 2.70 -1.75
C SER A 217 -19.37 3.86 -2.71
N ASP A 218 -18.59 4.86 -2.29
CA ASP A 218 -18.33 6.07 -3.06
C ASP A 218 -17.18 5.93 -4.07
N ARG A 219 -16.49 4.77 -4.07
CA ARG A 219 -15.30 4.52 -4.89
C ARG A 219 -15.08 3.05 -5.19
N GLN A 220 -14.34 2.80 -6.27
CA GLN A 220 -13.90 1.46 -6.66
C GLN A 220 -12.38 1.49 -6.86
N LEU A 221 -11.65 0.65 -6.13
CA LEU A 221 -10.23 0.40 -6.32
C LEU A 221 -10.05 -1.08 -6.62
N SER A 222 -9.46 -1.38 -7.77
CA SER A 222 -9.09 -2.75 -8.16
C SER A 222 -7.61 -2.81 -8.47
N LEU A 223 -6.98 -3.86 -7.98
CA LEU A 223 -5.54 -4.11 -8.06
C LEU A 223 -5.32 -5.49 -8.70
N TRP A 224 -4.38 -5.61 -9.63
CA TRP A 224 -4.02 -6.86 -10.28
C TRP A 224 -2.57 -7.22 -9.98
N PHE A 225 -2.38 -8.37 -9.37
CA PHE A 225 -1.07 -8.90 -9.00
C PHE A 225 -0.76 -10.13 -9.85
N ALA A 226 0.43 -10.17 -10.49
CA ALA A 226 0.85 -11.28 -11.35
C ALA A 226 1.78 -12.23 -10.59
N PRO A 227 1.36 -13.49 -10.29
CA PRO A 227 2.23 -14.48 -9.64
C PRO A 227 3.50 -14.77 -10.45
N SER A 228 3.44 -14.78 -11.77
CA SER A 228 4.58 -14.98 -12.66
C SER A 228 5.63 -13.87 -12.61
N LEU A 229 5.26 -12.69 -12.08
CA LEU A 229 6.15 -11.56 -11.83
C LEU A 229 6.36 -11.33 -10.32
N ASP A 230 6.46 -12.41 -9.55
CA ASP A 230 6.69 -12.37 -8.11
C ASP A 230 5.58 -11.60 -7.37
N TYR A 231 4.31 -11.86 -7.75
CA TYR A 231 3.13 -11.17 -7.22
C TYR A 231 3.24 -9.64 -7.28
N GLN A 232 3.92 -9.13 -8.31
CA GLN A 232 4.02 -7.69 -8.50
C GLN A 232 2.70 -7.11 -8.96
N LEU A 233 2.36 -5.92 -8.46
CA LEU A 233 1.22 -5.14 -8.95
C LEU A 233 1.49 -4.76 -10.42
N VAL A 234 0.67 -5.25 -11.35
CA VAL A 234 0.81 -5.01 -12.79
C VAL A 234 -0.20 -4.01 -13.33
N LYS A 235 -1.33 -3.87 -12.65
CA LYS A 235 -2.38 -2.91 -13.01
C LYS A 235 -3.12 -2.48 -11.75
N ALA A 236 -3.51 -1.20 -11.71
CA ALA A 236 -4.43 -0.66 -10.73
C ALA A 236 -5.45 0.22 -11.44
N THR A 237 -6.71 0.19 -11.01
CA THR A 237 -7.74 1.14 -11.44
C THR A 237 -8.41 1.75 -10.23
N TYR A 238 -8.69 3.03 -10.34
CA TYR A 238 -9.43 3.77 -9.32
C TYR A 238 -10.52 4.61 -9.98
N HIS A 239 -11.74 4.40 -9.53
CA HIS A 239 -12.88 5.18 -9.98
C HIS A 239 -13.58 5.83 -8.79
N ARG A 240 -13.84 7.14 -8.87
CA ARG A 240 -14.63 7.90 -7.88
C ARG A 240 -15.24 9.13 -8.54
N LYS A 241 -16.57 9.18 -8.64
CA LYS A 241 -17.27 10.28 -9.30
C LYS A 241 -16.74 10.46 -10.74
N ILE A 242 -16.12 11.60 -11.03
CA ILE A 242 -15.55 11.94 -12.36
C ILE A 242 -14.09 11.50 -12.51
N ILE A 243 -13.48 10.97 -11.45
CA ILE A 243 -12.09 10.52 -11.43
C ILE A 243 -12.04 9.08 -11.92
N ASP A 244 -11.33 8.85 -13.01
CA ASP A 244 -11.07 7.53 -13.56
C ASP A 244 -9.57 7.43 -13.84
N LEU A 245 -8.86 6.71 -13.00
CA LEU A 245 -7.42 6.57 -13.05
C LEU A 245 -7.04 5.10 -13.26
N LYS A 246 -5.99 4.90 -14.05
CA LYS A 246 -5.39 3.59 -14.29
C LYS A 246 -3.87 3.72 -14.23
N ALA A 247 -3.22 2.79 -13.53
CA ALA A 247 -1.78 2.59 -13.57
C ALA A 247 -1.48 1.22 -14.18
N VAL A 248 -0.46 1.14 -15.04
CA VAL A 248 -0.04 -0.09 -15.70
C VAL A 248 1.48 -0.22 -15.58
N LEU A 249 1.96 -1.38 -15.14
CA LEU A 249 3.38 -1.71 -15.08
C LEU A 249 3.94 -1.82 -16.50
N MET A 250 4.95 -1.01 -16.80
CA MET A 250 5.60 -0.95 -18.11
C MET A 250 6.92 -1.70 -18.15
N SER A 251 7.69 -1.63 -17.05
CA SER A 251 8.95 -2.36 -16.92
C SER A 251 9.25 -2.67 -15.45
N GLN A 252 10.01 -3.76 -15.27
CA GLN A 252 10.50 -4.21 -13.98
C GLN A 252 11.99 -4.56 -14.11
N LYS A 253 12.82 -4.02 -13.22
CA LYS A 253 14.19 -4.48 -13.02
C LYS A 253 14.30 -5.04 -11.61
N MET A 254 14.83 -6.26 -11.50
CA MET A 254 15.10 -6.93 -10.24
C MET A 254 16.59 -7.25 -10.15
N ASP A 255 17.17 -6.92 -8.99
CA ASP A 255 18.54 -7.26 -8.63
C ASP A 255 18.47 -8.04 -7.31
N CYS A 256 18.66 -9.34 -7.39
CA CYS A 256 18.51 -10.25 -6.27
C CYS A 256 19.88 -10.61 -5.70
N PRO A 257 20.07 -10.59 -4.37
CA PRO A 257 21.29 -11.09 -3.77
C PRO A 257 21.47 -12.57 -4.18
N PRO A 258 22.71 -13.02 -4.39
CA PRO A 258 22.98 -14.42 -4.65
C PRO A 258 22.31 -15.25 -3.56
N LYS A 259 21.63 -16.34 -3.94
CA LYS A 259 21.00 -17.25 -2.97
C LYS A 259 22.07 -17.62 -1.95
N GLN A 260 21.94 -17.13 -0.74
CA GLN A 260 22.70 -17.68 0.36
C GLN A 260 22.20 -19.12 0.51
N LEU A 261 23.04 -20.06 0.12
CA LEU A 261 22.89 -21.46 0.48
C LEU A 261 23.02 -21.49 1.99
N PHE A 262 21.91 -21.48 2.69
CA PHE A 262 21.90 -21.78 4.11
C PHE A 262 22.35 -23.23 4.23
N LYS A 263 23.59 -23.40 4.73
CA LYS A 263 24.11 -24.69 5.20
C LYS A 263 23.40 -25.08 6.48
#